data_e20ab629d54e86910e9ff0b02cdeae03
#
_entry.id   e20ab629d54e86910e9ff0b02cdeae03
#
_cell.length_a   1.000
_cell.length_b   1.000
_cell.length_c   1.000
_cell.angle_alpha   90.00
_cell.angle_beta   90.00
_cell.angle_gamma   90.00
#
_symmetry.space_group_name_H-M   'P 1'
#
loop_
_entity.id
_entity.type
_entity.pdbx_description
1 polymer ?
#
loop_
_entity_poly.entity_id
_entity_poly.type
_entity_poly.pdbx_seq_one_letter_code
_entity_poly.pdbx_strand_id
1 'polypeptide(L)'
;MKLAIVILNWNGKELLKAFLPSVIKHSSNNEIYVVDNASTDSSVKFLELNYPHINCIQLKHNLGFAAGYNESLKQINADVYCLLNSDVEVTKNWISPIMDVFKNENNTHIIQPKILDYKKKNYFEYAGAGGGFIDKLGYPYCRGRVFNSIEEDKGQYNDRTEIFWASGACFFISAACYKHLGGFDNTFFAHMEEIDLCWRAKNKGYRIEYIGNSTVYHVGGASLNNYNPKKTYLNFRNSLYSLVKNTQHQLITVIYLRLLLDGIAGLKFLFQGELNHTFAIVKAHLNFYQALPRLIKLRRQTIKTSKPENLHPSIVWSYFVLKIKHYSKLHK
;
A
#
# COMPACT_ATOMS: atom_id res chain seq x y z
N MET A 1 -6.07 23.49 7.68
CA MET A 1 -6.26 22.11 7.14
C MET A 1 -5.97 21.15 8.27
N LYS A 2 -6.95 20.32 8.62
CA LYS A 2 -6.89 19.39 9.75
C LYS A 2 -6.36 18.05 9.28
N LEU A 3 -5.29 17.54 9.92
CA LEU A 3 -4.72 16.22 9.67
C LEU A 3 -5.12 15.25 10.79
N ALA A 4 -5.60 14.08 10.43
CA ALA A 4 -5.77 12.95 11.34
C ALA A 4 -4.77 11.83 10.99
N ILE A 5 -3.96 11.43 11.96
CA ILE A 5 -3.06 10.28 11.85
C ILE A 5 -3.82 9.08 12.39
N VAL A 6 -4.03 8.07 11.54
CA VAL A 6 -4.87 6.91 11.83
C VAL A 6 -4.04 5.64 11.77
N ILE A 7 -3.87 5.01 12.91
CA ILE A 7 -3.08 3.78 13.08
C ILE A 7 -4.05 2.61 13.24
N LEU A 8 -4.05 1.68 12.28
CA LEU A 8 -4.83 0.45 12.39
C LEU A 8 -4.04 -0.61 13.16
N ASN A 9 -4.58 -1.07 14.27
CA ASN A 9 -3.96 -2.05 15.18
C ASN A 9 -4.76 -3.35 15.24
N TRP A 10 -4.08 -4.49 15.20
CA TRP A 10 -4.63 -5.81 15.51
C TRP A 10 -3.57 -6.68 16.17
N ASN A 11 -3.79 -6.99 17.46
CA ASN A 11 -2.86 -7.76 18.29
C ASN A 11 -1.42 -7.20 18.26
N GLY A 12 -1.31 -5.88 18.27
CA GLY A 12 -0.05 -5.14 18.08
C GLY A 12 0.41 -4.38 19.31
N LYS A 13 0.10 -4.82 20.53
CA LYS A 13 0.51 -4.13 21.76
C LYS A 13 1.99 -3.79 21.79
N GLU A 14 2.87 -4.74 21.46
CA GLU A 14 4.30 -4.50 21.50
C GLU A 14 4.77 -3.54 20.40
N LEU A 15 4.08 -3.53 19.24
CA LEU A 15 4.34 -2.55 18.19
C LEU A 15 3.90 -1.14 18.63
N LEU A 16 2.71 -1.00 19.20
CA LEU A 16 2.25 0.27 19.77
C LEU A 16 3.22 0.78 20.85
N LYS A 17 3.67 -0.10 21.74
CA LYS A 17 4.65 0.24 22.77
C LYS A 17 5.97 0.76 22.17
N ALA A 18 6.43 0.17 21.08
CA ALA A 18 7.69 0.53 20.45
C ALA A 18 7.58 1.81 19.60
N PHE A 19 6.50 2.00 18.84
CA PHE A 19 6.45 3.01 17.78
C PHE A 19 5.53 4.19 18.07
N LEU A 20 4.44 4.03 18.84
CA LEU A 20 3.52 5.12 19.18
C LEU A 20 4.22 6.33 19.85
N PRO A 21 5.24 6.15 20.73
CA PRO A 21 5.98 7.28 21.30
C PRO A 21 6.60 8.21 20.25
N SER A 22 7.14 7.66 19.15
CA SER A 22 7.71 8.48 18.06
C SER A 22 6.62 9.29 17.35
N VAL A 23 5.46 8.68 17.12
CA VAL A 23 4.31 9.35 16.49
C VAL A 23 3.81 10.50 17.36
N ILE A 24 3.63 10.29 18.65
CA ILE A 24 3.20 11.34 19.59
C ILE A 24 4.22 12.47 19.61
N LYS A 25 5.51 12.15 19.76
CA LYS A 25 6.59 13.13 19.86
C LYS A 25 6.72 14.02 18.62
N HIS A 26 6.56 13.45 17.42
CA HIS A 26 6.84 14.15 16.16
C HIS A 26 5.59 14.59 15.39
N SER A 27 4.41 14.43 16.00
CA SER A 27 3.13 14.80 15.39
C SER A 27 2.30 15.74 16.30
N SER A 28 2.95 16.46 17.20
CA SER A 28 2.31 17.47 18.06
C SER A 28 1.45 18.42 17.21
N ASN A 29 0.27 18.77 17.71
CA ASN A 29 -0.77 19.57 17.05
C ASN A 29 -1.64 18.84 16.01
N ASN A 30 -1.49 17.51 15.86
CA ASN A 30 -2.36 16.72 15.00
C ASN A 30 -3.13 15.68 15.82
N GLU A 31 -4.33 15.33 15.38
CA GLU A 31 -5.11 14.29 16.04
C GLU A 31 -4.54 12.92 15.70
N ILE A 32 -4.33 12.10 16.73
CA ILE A 32 -3.87 10.72 16.58
C ILE A 32 -5.01 9.80 16.99
N TYR A 33 -5.32 8.85 16.11
CA TYR A 33 -6.31 7.81 16.30
C TYR A 33 -5.63 6.45 16.24
N VAL A 34 -5.88 5.59 17.22
CA VAL A 34 -5.57 4.17 17.14
C VAL A 34 -6.89 3.43 16.96
N VAL A 35 -7.00 2.75 15.82
CA VAL A 35 -8.17 1.91 15.50
C VAL A 35 -7.84 0.49 15.90
N ASP A 36 -8.45 0.01 16.96
CA ASP A 36 -8.32 -1.38 17.38
C ASP A 36 -9.27 -2.26 16.57
N ASN A 37 -8.72 -3.12 15.73
CA ASN A 37 -9.45 -3.99 14.83
C ASN A 37 -9.86 -5.32 15.49
N ALA A 38 -10.49 -5.22 16.68
CA ALA A 38 -10.88 -6.31 17.54
C ALA A 38 -9.69 -7.17 18.00
N SER A 39 -8.70 -6.54 18.62
CA SER A 39 -7.57 -7.24 19.23
C SER A 39 -8.01 -8.14 20.38
N THR A 40 -7.34 -9.28 20.53
CA THR A 40 -7.51 -10.23 21.62
C THR A 40 -6.38 -10.17 22.64
N ASP A 41 -5.34 -9.37 22.35
CA ASP A 41 -4.26 -9.05 23.28
C ASP A 41 -4.66 -7.87 24.19
N SER A 42 -3.73 -7.37 24.98
CA SER A 42 -3.97 -6.23 25.86
C SER A 42 -3.68 -4.86 25.21
N SER A 43 -3.81 -4.72 23.88
CA SER A 43 -3.57 -3.46 23.15
C SER A 43 -4.44 -2.32 23.67
N VAL A 44 -5.75 -2.54 23.80
CA VAL A 44 -6.72 -1.52 24.27
C VAL A 44 -6.39 -1.09 25.69
N LYS A 45 -6.22 -2.05 26.61
CA LYS A 45 -5.86 -1.76 28.01
C LYS A 45 -4.51 -1.00 28.10
N PHE A 46 -3.56 -1.33 27.26
CA PHE A 46 -2.28 -0.62 27.19
C PHE A 46 -2.47 0.85 26.80
N LEU A 47 -3.32 1.14 25.81
CA LEU A 47 -3.62 2.51 25.38
C LEU A 47 -4.33 3.29 26.49
N GLU A 48 -5.35 2.73 27.09
CA GLU A 48 -6.11 3.37 28.18
C GLU A 48 -5.22 3.75 29.36
N LEU A 49 -4.28 2.90 29.75
CA LEU A 49 -3.39 3.13 30.88
C LEU A 49 -2.25 4.09 30.59
N ASN A 50 -1.66 4.04 29.38
CA ASN A 50 -0.43 4.78 29.10
C ASN A 50 -0.65 6.00 28.20
N TYR A 51 -1.74 6.03 27.43
CA TYR A 51 -2.05 7.07 26.44
C TYR A 51 -3.52 7.46 26.42
N PRO A 52 -4.13 7.85 27.58
CA PRO A 52 -5.56 8.14 27.70
C PRO A 52 -6.03 9.32 26.84
N HIS A 53 -5.09 10.15 26.37
CA HIS A 53 -5.35 11.28 25.48
C HIS A 53 -5.40 10.91 23.99
N ILE A 54 -5.05 9.68 23.62
CA ILE A 54 -5.13 9.19 22.24
C ILE A 54 -6.53 8.69 21.95
N ASN A 55 -7.10 9.09 20.82
CA ASN A 55 -8.40 8.62 20.40
C ASN A 55 -8.34 7.14 20.03
N CYS A 56 -9.02 6.28 20.78
CA CYS A 56 -9.10 4.85 20.52
C CYS A 56 -10.49 4.49 19.96
N ILE A 57 -10.52 4.01 18.70
CA ILE A 57 -11.74 3.51 18.05
C ILE A 57 -11.68 1.98 18.06
N GLN A 58 -12.63 1.33 18.72
CA GLN A 58 -12.67 -0.13 18.81
C GLN A 58 -13.71 -0.69 17.83
N LEU A 59 -13.26 -1.58 16.93
CA LEU A 59 -14.13 -2.30 16.01
C LEU A 59 -14.62 -3.60 16.64
N LYS A 60 -15.83 -4.04 16.27
CA LYS A 60 -16.44 -5.25 16.84
C LYS A 60 -15.80 -6.55 16.38
N HIS A 61 -15.21 -6.56 15.18
CA HIS A 61 -14.60 -7.72 14.54
C HIS A 61 -13.37 -7.31 13.77
N ASN A 62 -12.41 -8.22 13.57
CA ASN A 62 -11.28 -7.99 12.68
C ASN A 62 -11.77 -7.97 11.23
N LEU A 63 -11.86 -6.77 10.67
CA LEU A 63 -12.33 -6.51 9.30
C LEU A 63 -11.20 -6.57 8.26
N GLY A 64 -9.94 -6.82 8.68
CA GLY A 64 -8.77 -6.67 7.83
C GLY A 64 -8.38 -5.20 7.63
N PHE A 65 -7.45 -4.95 6.73
CA PHE A 65 -6.91 -3.62 6.49
C PHE A 65 -7.93 -2.69 5.80
N ALA A 66 -8.45 -3.11 4.65
CA ALA A 66 -9.35 -2.30 3.83
C ALA A 66 -10.64 -1.88 4.56
N ALA A 67 -11.39 -2.83 5.08
CA ALA A 67 -12.64 -2.55 5.75
C ALA A 67 -12.43 -1.93 7.14
N GLY A 68 -11.32 -2.22 7.82
CA GLY A 68 -10.94 -1.59 9.09
C GLY A 68 -10.79 -0.07 8.93
N TYR A 69 -10.04 0.38 7.93
CA TYR A 69 -9.94 1.81 7.63
C TYR A 69 -11.27 2.40 7.14
N ASN A 70 -12.00 1.71 6.26
CA ASN A 70 -13.28 2.22 5.77
C ASN A 70 -14.28 2.50 6.90
N GLU A 71 -14.37 1.62 7.90
CA GLU A 71 -15.29 1.81 9.02
C GLU A 71 -14.81 2.89 9.99
N SER A 72 -13.53 2.95 10.28
CA SER A 72 -12.99 3.92 11.22
C SER A 72 -13.02 5.35 10.67
N LEU A 73 -12.66 5.55 9.40
CA LEU A 73 -12.61 6.88 8.78
C LEU A 73 -14.00 7.54 8.65
N LYS A 74 -15.09 6.78 8.72
CA LYS A 74 -16.46 7.36 8.83
C LYS A 74 -16.67 8.17 10.10
N GLN A 75 -15.92 7.88 11.16
CA GLN A 75 -16.02 8.49 12.49
C GLN A 75 -15.01 9.63 12.68
N ILE A 76 -14.11 9.86 11.72
CA ILE A 76 -13.02 10.82 11.81
C ILE A 76 -13.28 11.99 10.88
N ASN A 77 -13.38 13.19 11.44
CA ASN A 77 -13.54 14.43 10.68
C ASN A 77 -12.20 15.14 10.52
N ALA A 78 -11.63 15.07 9.31
CA ALA A 78 -10.38 15.74 8.94
C ALA A 78 -10.38 16.11 7.46
N ASP A 79 -9.46 16.99 7.05
CA ASP A 79 -9.23 17.35 5.65
C ASP A 79 -8.30 16.35 4.96
N VAL A 80 -7.33 15.81 5.73
CA VAL A 80 -6.33 14.84 5.28
C VAL A 80 -6.26 13.70 6.29
N TYR A 81 -6.23 12.48 5.81
CA TYR A 81 -5.92 11.28 6.58
C TYR A 81 -4.48 10.85 6.31
N CYS A 82 -3.70 10.61 7.36
CA CYS A 82 -2.46 9.84 7.30
C CYS A 82 -2.76 8.42 7.75
N LEU A 83 -2.77 7.46 6.83
CA LEU A 83 -2.91 6.05 7.16
C LEU A 83 -1.53 5.48 7.49
N LEU A 84 -1.34 5.03 8.71
CA LEU A 84 -0.05 4.66 9.27
C LEU A 84 -0.11 3.27 9.89
N ASN A 85 0.82 2.40 9.54
CA ASN A 85 0.95 1.10 10.21
C ASN A 85 1.46 1.25 11.64
N SER A 86 1.09 0.31 12.51
CA SER A 86 1.51 0.27 13.91
C SER A 86 3.01 -0.03 14.12
N ASP A 87 3.72 -0.48 13.08
CA ASP A 87 5.15 -0.82 13.09
C ASP A 87 6.02 0.21 12.32
N VAL A 88 5.60 1.47 12.33
CA VAL A 88 6.30 2.59 11.69
C VAL A 88 6.87 3.56 12.74
N GLU A 89 8.18 3.80 12.67
CA GLU A 89 8.86 4.91 13.38
C GLU A 89 8.84 6.16 12.49
N VAL A 90 8.31 7.25 13.00
CA VAL A 90 8.31 8.53 12.29
C VAL A 90 9.46 9.43 12.74
N THR A 91 9.94 10.32 11.85
CA THR A 91 11.06 11.21 12.12
C THR A 91 10.61 12.65 12.42
N LYS A 92 11.53 13.48 12.89
CA LYS A 92 11.27 14.91 13.07
C LYS A 92 10.86 15.56 11.72
N ASN A 93 9.86 16.41 11.75
CA ASN A 93 9.35 17.18 10.59
C ASN A 93 8.79 16.32 9.42
N TRP A 94 8.43 15.05 9.64
CA TRP A 94 7.92 14.19 8.60
C TRP A 94 6.59 14.65 7.98
N ILE A 95 5.79 15.43 8.71
CA ILE A 95 4.47 15.92 8.29
C ILE A 95 4.58 17.21 7.46
N SER A 96 5.45 18.15 7.85
CA SER A 96 5.46 19.51 7.29
C SER A 96 5.61 19.54 5.78
N PRO A 97 6.59 18.85 5.14
CA PRO A 97 6.75 18.88 3.69
C PRO A 97 5.52 18.34 2.91
N ILE A 98 4.78 17.42 3.53
CA ILE A 98 3.58 16.82 2.94
C ILE A 98 2.39 17.77 3.05
N MET A 99 2.18 18.34 4.23
CA MET A 99 1.05 19.26 4.45
C MET A 99 1.20 20.58 3.69
N ASP A 100 2.42 21.00 3.41
CA ASP A 100 2.69 22.17 2.58
C ASP A 100 2.24 21.95 1.14
N VAL A 101 2.38 20.74 0.60
CA VAL A 101 1.84 20.38 -0.73
C VAL A 101 0.30 20.41 -0.71
N PHE A 102 -0.34 19.78 0.27
CA PHE A 102 -1.81 19.79 0.36
C PHE A 102 -2.40 21.19 0.51
N LYS A 103 -1.68 22.13 1.16
CA LYS A 103 -2.13 23.51 1.34
C LYS A 103 -1.98 24.36 0.08
N ASN A 104 -0.92 24.12 -0.69
CA ASN A 104 -0.52 25.00 -1.78
C ASN A 104 -0.94 24.46 -3.17
N GLU A 105 -1.36 23.20 -3.27
CA GLU A 105 -1.67 22.56 -4.53
C GLU A 105 -3.03 21.84 -4.52
N ASN A 106 -3.87 22.18 -5.49
CA ASN A 106 -5.23 21.64 -5.57
C ASN A 106 -5.32 20.30 -6.30
N ASN A 107 -4.26 19.81 -6.93
CA ASN A 107 -4.30 18.62 -7.79
C ASN A 107 -3.64 17.38 -7.17
N THR A 108 -2.85 17.54 -6.10
CA THR A 108 -2.21 16.42 -5.40
C THR A 108 -3.11 15.95 -4.27
N HIS A 109 -3.51 14.69 -4.31
CA HIS A 109 -4.50 14.13 -3.39
C HIS A 109 -4.02 12.93 -2.59
N ILE A 110 -2.93 12.30 -3.01
CA ILE A 110 -2.29 11.18 -2.30
C ILE A 110 -0.79 11.44 -2.28
N ILE A 111 -0.16 11.29 -1.10
CA ILE A 111 1.28 11.52 -0.93
C ILE A 111 1.89 10.42 -0.08
N GLN A 112 3.03 9.90 -0.53
CA GLN A 112 3.86 8.96 0.21
C GLN A 112 5.16 9.62 0.66
N PRO A 113 5.58 9.50 1.94
CA PRO A 113 6.92 9.83 2.37
C PRO A 113 7.94 8.80 1.88
N LYS A 114 9.24 9.07 2.06
CA LYS A 114 10.30 8.07 1.95
C LYS A 114 10.12 7.02 3.04
N ILE A 115 10.13 5.74 2.65
CA ILE A 115 10.03 4.62 3.58
C ILE A 115 11.33 3.82 3.56
N LEU A 116 12.04 3.84 4.69
CA LEU A 116 13.28 3.11 4.90
C LEU A 116 13.05 1.91 5.83
N ASP A 117 13.94 0.92 5.74
CA ASP A 117 13.90 -0.26 6.59
C ASP A 117 14.28 0.11 8.03
N TYR A 118 13.46 -0.28 9.01
CA TYR A 118 13.71 0.04 10.41
C TYR A 118 14.97 -0.66 10.95
N LYS A 119 15.29 -1.87 10.49
CA LYS A 119 16.43 -2.67 10.95
C LYS A 119 17.71 -2.27 10.23
N LYS A 120 17.60 -1.78 8.99
CA LYS A 120 18.72 -1.32 8.17
C LYS A 120 18.42 0.09 7.66
N LYS A 121 18.52 1.08 8.55
CA LYS A 121 18.05 2.46 8.34
C LYS A 121 18.66 3.20 7.13
N ASN A 122 19.71 2.66 6.53
CA ASN A 122 20.34 3.14 5.29
C ASN A 122 19.87 2.38 4.03
N TYR A 123 18.85 1.51 4.12
CA TYR A 123 18.24 0.82 2.99
C TYR A 123 16.77 1.21 2.83
N PHE A 124 16.31 1.20 1.58
CA PHE A 124 14.89 1.34 1.31
C PHE A 124 14.10 0.14 1.87
N GLU A 125 12.87 0.39 2.27
CA GLU A 125 11.99 -0.68 2.74
C GLU A 125 11.31 -1.37 1.53
N TYR A 126 10.92 -2.64 1.72
CA TYR A 126 10.40 -3.48 0.64
C TYR A 126 9.05 -3.00 0.07
N ALA A 127 8.13 -2.53 0.93
CA ALA A 127 6.73 -2.31 0.57
C ALA A 127 6.38 -0.89 0.11
N GLY A 128 7.35 -0.04 -0.17
CA GLY A 128 7.03 1.34 -0.60
C GLY A 128 8.24 2.14 -1.03
N ALA A 129 9.36 1.93 -0.34
CA ALA A 129 10.66 2.52 -0.68
C ALA A 129 10.59 4.02 -1.04
N GLY A 130 11.05 4.40 -2.21
CA GLY A 130 11.02 5.76 -2.77
C GLY A 130 9.81 6.02 -3.69
N GLY A 131 8.66 5.37 -3.45
CA GLY A 131 7.44 5.48 -4.24
C GLY A 131 7.20 4.31 -5.18
N GLY A 132 5.94 3.97 -5.39
CA GLY A 132 5.50 2.79 -6.11
C GLY A 132 5.11 3.03 -7.56
N PHE A 133 5.37 2.04 -8.42
CA PHE A 133 5.01 1.96 -9.83
C PHE A 133 4.44 0.59 -10.15
N ILE A 134 3.76 0.47 -11.28
CA ILE A 134 3.34 -0.82 -11.85
C ILE A 134 3.81 -0.93 -13.31
N ASP A 135 3.97 -2.16 -13.77
CA ASP A 135 4.14 -2.43 -15.20
C ASP A 135 2.80 -2.65 -15.91
N LYS A 136 2.83 -2.84 -17.24
CA LYS A 136 1.63 -3.09 -18.05
C LYS A 136 0.86 -4.35 -17.65
N LEU A 137 1.52 -5.28 -16.95
CA LEU A 137 0.93 -6.53 -16.45
C LEU A 137 0.50 -6.44 -14.97
N GLY A 138 0.58 -5.23 -14.38
CA GLY A 138 0.15 -4.97 -13.01
C GLY A 138 1.09 -5.49 -11.93
N TYR A 139 2.36 -5.78 -12.26
CA TYR A 139 3.36 -6.11 -11.26
C TYR A 139 3.90 -4.85 -10.59
N PRO A 140 3.81 -4.74 -9.24
CA PRO A 140 4.30 -3.57 -8.53
C PRO A 140 5.82 -3.61 -8.34
N TYR A 141 6.45 -2.46 -8.51
CA TYR A 141 7.86 -2.19 -8.19
C TYR A 141 8.00 -0.79 -7.63
N CYS A 142 9.16 -0.46 -7.08
CA CYS A 142 9.39 0.83 -6.43
C CYS A 142 10.72 1.45 -6.87
N ARG A 143 10.82 2.77 -6.75
CA ARG A 143 12.12 3.44 -6.69
C ARG A 143 12.83 2.97 -5.42
N GLY A 144 14.01 2.38 -5.58
CA GLY A 144 14.76 1.75 -4.48
C GLY A 144 14.46 0.26 -4.25
N ARG A 145 13.51 -0.36 -5.00
CA ARG A 145 13.27 -1.80 -4.91
C ARG A 145 12.68 -2.38 -6.20
N VAL A 146 13.35 -3.38 -6.76
CA VAL A 146 12.84 -4.20 -7.88
C VAL A 146 12.86 -5.66 -7.44
N PHE A 147 11.70 -6.29 -7.25
CA PHE A 147 11.56 -7.62 -6.62
C PHE A 147 12.33 -7.71 -5.31
N ASN A 148 13.29 -8.63 -5.19
CA ASN A 148 14.10 -8.85 -4.00
C ASN A 148 15.36 -7.98 -3.94
N SER A 149 15.61 -7.15 -4.97
CA SER A 149 16.75 -6.25 -4.99
C SER A 149 16.37 -4.92 -4.36
N ILE A 150 16.92 -4.66 -3.19
CA ILE A 150 16.70 -3.44 -2.40
C ILE A 150 17.94 -2.57 -2.51
N GLU A 151 17.76 -1.28 -2.77
CA GLU A 151 18.84 -0.31 -2.89
C GLU A 151 19.17 0.33 -1.52
N GLU A 152 20.43 0.68 -1.35
CA GLU A 152 20.86 1.56 -0.26
C GLU A 152 20.41 2.99 -0.56
N ASP A 153 19.92 3.71 0.46
CA ASP A 153 19.59 5.13 0.34
C ASP A 153 20.87 5.96 0.46
N LYS A 154 21.28 6.52 -0.66
CA LYS A 154 22.41 7.47 -0.79
C LYS A 154 21.92 8.88 -1.12
N GLY A 155 20.65 9.16 -0.87
CA GLY A 155 20.01 10.43 -1.22
C GLY A 155 19.53 10.50 -2.67
N GLN A 156 19.63 9.42 -3.45
CA GLN A 156 19.28 9.38 -4.89
C GLN A 156 17.81 9.63 -5.16
N TYR A 157 16.94 9.50 -4.14
CA TYR A 157 15.50 9.74 -4.20
C TYR A 157 15.04 10.70 -3.10
N ASN A 158 15.79 11.80 -2.87
CA ASN A 158 15.39 12.89 -1.96
C ASN A 158 14.48 13.93 -2.64
N ASP A 159 14.17 13.72 -3.90
CA ASP A 159 13.32 14.59 -4.72
C ASP A 159 11.84 14.43 -4.38
N ARG A 160 11.04 15.29 -5.00
CA ARG A 160 9.60 15.17 -5.13
C ARG A 160 9.28 14.67 -6.54
N THR A 161 8.43 13.65 -6.66
CA THR A 161 8.07 13.09 -7.97
C THR A 161 6.68 12.47 -7.97
N GLU A 162 6.06 12.45 -9.15
CA GLU A 162 4.81 11.72 -9.34
C GLU A 162 5.08 10.21 -9.32
N ILE A 163 4.22 9.47 -8.65
CA ILE A 163 4.28 8.02 -8.52
C ILE A 163 2.95 7.37 -8.93
N PHE A 164 2.94 6.07 -9.10
CA PHE A 164 1.72 5.36 -9.46
C PHE A 164 0.91 4.97 -8.24
N TRP A 165 1.54 4.47 -7.18
CA TRP A 165 0.87 4.07 -5.94
C TRP A 165 1.70 4.43 -4.71
N ALA A 166 0.99 4.67 -3.63
CA ALA A 166 1.53 4.94 -2.31
C ALA A 166 1.35 3.72 -1.41
N SER A 167 2.36 3.44 -0.57
CA SER A 167 2.39 2.27 0.30
C SER A 167 1.41 2.36 1.46
N GLY A 168 0.70 1.26 1.73
CA GLY A 168 -0.14 1.13 2.92
C GLY A 168 0.59 1.25 4.26
N ALA A 169 1.93 1.17 4.28
CA ALA A 169 2.71 1.38 5.50
C ALA A 169 2.60 2.82 6.02
N CYS A 170 2.63 3.79 5.11
CA CYS A 170 2.43 5.20 5.42
C CYS A 170 2.07 5.99 4.17
N PHE A 171 0.87 6.52 4.09
CA PHE A 171 0.52 7.50 3.07
C PHE A 171 -0.54 8.48 3.56
N PHE A 172 -0.56 9.65 2.94
CA PHE A 172 -1.51 10.71 3.19
C PHE A 172 -2.50 10.78 2.04
N ILE A 173 -3.78 10.97 2.36
CA ILE A 173 -4.83 11.13 1.37
C ILE A 173 -5.82 12.20 1.78
N SER A 174 -6.22 13.08 0.86
CA SER A 174 -7.29 14.04 1.14
C SER A 174 -8.60 13.29 1.40
N ALA A 175 -9.34 13.71 2.43
CA ALA A 175 -10.61 13.09 2.81
C ALA A 175 -11.63 13.15 1.66
N ALA A 176 -11.62 14.25 0.90
CA ALA A 176 -12.46 14.39 -0.29
C ALA A 176 -12.15 13.35 -1.36
N CYS A 177 -10.86 13.10 -1.66
CA CYS A 177 -10.44 12.07 -2.61
C CYS A 177 -10.84 10.68 -2.10
N TYR A 178 -10.55 10.34 -0.83
CA TYR A 178 -10.91 9.06 -0.24
C TYR A 178 -12.41 8.78 -0.38
N LYS A 179 -13.24 9.76 -0.02
CA LYS A 179 -14.71 9.68 -0.13
C LYS A 179 -15.16 9.56 -1.59
N HIS A 180 -14.60 10.36 -2.51
CA HIS A 180 -14.96 10.30 -3.93
C HIS A 180 -14.59 8.94 -4.57
N LEU A 181 -13.54 8.29 -4.10
CA LEU A 181 -13.15 6.95 -4.54
C LEU A 181 -14.00 5.84 -3.91
N GLY A 182 -14.80 6.14 -2.88
CA GLY A 182 -15.58 5.18 -2.11
C GLY A 182 -14.72 4.34 -1.14
N GLY A 183 -13.53 4.85 -0.76
CA GLY A 183 -12.59 4.16 0.12
C GLY A 183 -11.88 2.98 -0.54
N PHE A 184 -11.35 2.09 0.28
CA PHE A 184 -10.79 0.81 -0.16
C PHE A 184 -11.88 -0.17 -0.62
N ASP A 185 -11.54 -1.11 -1.49
CA ASP A 185 -12.44 -2.23 -1.80
C ASP A 185 -12.32 -3.29 -0.68
N ASN A 186 -13.38 -3.45 0.10
CA ASN A 186 -13.42 -4.37 1.24
C ASN A 186 -13.11 -5.83 0.90
N THR A 187 -13.24 -6.22 -0.36
CA THR A 187 -12.99 -7.61 -0.79
C THR A 187 -11.51 -7.97 -0.84
N PHE A 188 -10.61 -6.98 -0.75
CA PHE A 188 -9.17 -7.24 -0.72
C PHE A 188 -8.71 -7.84 0.61
N PHE A 189 -9.31 -7.50 1.71
CA PHE A 189 -8.92 -7.87 3.08
C PHE A 189 -7.55 -7.30 3.46
N ALA A 190 -6.48 -7.68 2.72
CA ALA A 190 -5.11 -7.16 2.84
C ALA A 190 -4.34 -7.42 1.55
N HIS A 191 -3.31 -6.62 1.28
CA HIS A 191 -2.44 -6.58 0.11
C HIS A 191 -3.12 -6.14 -1.18
N MET A 192 -2.49 -5.21 -1.89
CA MET A 192 -2.93 -4.60 -3.16
C MET A 192 -4.13 -3.63 -3.03
N GLU A 193 -4.75 -3.48 -1.87
CA GLU A 193 -5.88 -2.54 -1.66
C GLU A 193 -5.45 -1.08 -1.86
N GLU A 194 -4.25 -0.73 -1.42
CA GLU A 194 -3.66 0.60 -1.61
C GLU A 194 -3.30 0.85 -3.08
N ILE A 195 -2.82 -0.18 -3.78
CA ILE A 195 -2.51 -0.10 -5.21
C ILE A 195 -3.80 0.06 -6.01
N ASP A 196 -4.86 -0.69 -5.67
CA ASP A 196 -6.18 -0.54 -6.29
C ASP A 196 -6.77 0.86 -6.06
N LEU A 197 -6.68 1.39 -4.82
CA LEU A 197 -7.14 2.74 -4.49
C LEU A 197 -6.41 3.79 -5.31
N CYS A 198 -5.08 3.70 -5.36
CA CYS A 198 -4.24 4.60 -6.14
C CYS A 198 -4.52 4.52 -7.64
N TRP A 199 -4.71 3.31 -8.18
CA TRP A 199 -5.06 3.13 -9.59
C TRP A 199 -6.42 3.75 -9.92
N ARG A 200 -7.42 3.57 -9.05
CA ARG A 200 -8.72 4.24 -9.20
C ARG A 200 -8.59 5.77 -9.13
N ALA A 201 -7.70 6.27 -8.26
CA ALA A 201 -7.41 7.70 -8.17
C ALA A 201 -6.83 8.23 -9.49
N LYS A 202 -5.82 7.57 -10.04
CA LYS A 202 -5.23 7.95 -11.33
C LYS A 202 -6.24 7.87 -12.48
N ASN A 203 -7.06 6.84 -12.54
CA ASN A 203 -8.13 6.71 -13.54
C ASN A 203 -9.16 7.85 -13.47
N LYS A 204 -9.27 8.53 -12.33
CA LYS A 204 -10.09 9.73 -12.13
C LYS A 204 -9.33 11.05 -12.30
N GLY A 205 -8.04 10.99 -12.66
CA GLY A 205 -7.19 12.17 -12.89
C GLY A 205 -6.57 12.77 -11.64
N TYR A 206 -6.62 12.10 -10.50
CA TYR A 206 -5.93 12.52 -9.28
C TYR A 206 -4.43 12.27 -9.36
N ARG A 207 -3.65 13.21 -8.88
CA ARG A 207 -2.19 13.11 -8.82
C ARG A 207 -1.77 12.47 -7.51
N ILE A 208 -0.78 11.56 -7.63
CA ILE A 208 -0.17 10.83 -6.52
C ILE A 208 1.31 11.16 -6.51
N GLU A 209 1.86 11.55 -5.36
CA GLU A 209 3.23 12.00 -5.27
C GLU A 209 4.02 11.32 -4.15
N TYR A 210 5.31 11.30 -4.34
CA TYR A 210 6.30 10.94 -3.35
C TYR A 210 7.07 12.18 -2.94
N ILE A 211 7.36 12.31 -1.63
CA ILE A 211 8.14 13.41 -1.07
C ILE A 211 9.32 12.84 -0.29
N GLY A 212 10.52 12.90 -0.88
CA GLY A 212 11.74 12.31 -0.33
C GLY A 212 12.28 13.02 0.92
N ASN A 213 11.91 14.28 1.15
CA ASN A 213 12.30 15.04 2.35
C ASN A 213 11.47 14.71 3.59
N SER A 214 10.41 13.93 3.45
CA SER A 214 9.67 13.32 4.55
C SER A 214 10.08 11.86 4.66
N THR A 215 10.54 11.41 5.82
CA THR A 215 11.10 10.06 6.00
C THR A 215 10.46 9.36 7.19
N VAL A 216 10.12 8.08 6.99
CA VAL A 216 9.68 7.16 8.04
C VAL A 216 10.43 5.84 7.92
N TYR A 217 10.50 5.08 9.03
CA TYR A 217 11.12 3.74 9.08
C TYR A 217 10.04 2.70 9.35
N HIS A 218 10.00 1.64 8.56
CA HIS A 218 9.00 0.57 8.68
C HIS A 218 9.68 -0.77 8.96
N VAL A 219 9.13 -1.55 9.91
CA VAL A 219 9.67 -2.87 10.25
C VAL A 219 9.40 -3.87 9.13
N GLY A 220 8.20 -3.84 8.59
CA GLY A 220 7.73 -4.72 7.53
C GLY A 220 7.56 -6.17 7.97
N GLY A 221 6.55 -6.85 7.43
CA GLY A 221 6.30 -8.27 7.67
C GLY A 221 5.77 -8.64 9.06
N ALA A 222 5.43 -7.65 9.89
CA ALA A 222 4.93 -7.90 11.25
C ALA A 222 3.58 -8.62 11.27
N SER A 223 2.71 -8.39 10.27
CA SER A 223 1.37 -8.99 10.21
C SER A 223 1.29 -10.32 9.45
N LEU A 224 2.14 -10.55 8.44
CA LEU A 224 2.20 -11.80 7.68
C LEU A 224 3.64 -12.07 7.21
N ASN A 225 4.23 -13.16 7.69
CA ASN A 225 5.54 -13.60 7.25
C ASN A 225 5.57 -13.82 5.72
N ASN A 226 6.70 -13.52 5.07
CA ASN A 226 6.88 -13.64 3.62
C ASN A 226 6.65 -15.06 3.08
N TYR A 227 6.84 -16.08 3.90
CA TYR A 227 6.62 -17.49 3.57
C TYR A 227 5.19 -18.00 3.83
N ASN A 228 4.21 -17.10 4.09
CA ASN A 228 2.83 -17.51 4.37
C ASN A 228 2.05 -17.72 3.04
N PRO A 229 1.54 -18.92 2.73
CA PRO A 229 0.75 -19.18 1.52
C PRO A 229 -0.50 -18.31 1.39
N LYS A 230 -1.09 -17.85 2.52
CA LYS A 230 -2.20 -16.88 2.52
C LYS A 230 -1.78 -15.55 1.87
N LYS A 231 -0.55 -15.08 2.13
CA LYS A 231 0.00 -13.89 1.48
C LYS A 231 0.13 -14.07 -0.03
N THR A 232 0.64 -15.23 -0.47
CA THR A 232 0.72 -15.58 -1.90
C THR A 232 -0.67 -15.57 -2.53
N TYR A 233 -1.64 -16.25 -1.93
CA TYR A 233 -3.02 -16.28 -2.40
C TYR A 233 -3.60 -14.85 -2.55
N LEU A 234 -3.46 -14.01 -1.53
CA LEU A 234 -3.99 -12.64 -1.57
C LEU A 234 -3.31 -11.80 -2.65
N ASN A 235 -1.99 -11.86 -2.77
CA ASN A 235 -1.25 -11.11 -3.79
C ASN A 235 -1.67 -11.48 -5.21
N PHE A 236 -1.76 -12.77 -5.54
CA PHE A 236 -2.15 -13.22 -6.88
C PHE A 236 -3.61 -12.88 -7.17
N ARG A 237 -4.54 -13.19 -6.26
CA ARG A 237 -5.96 -12.89 -6.42
C ARG A 237 -6.21 -11.38 -6.56
N ASN A 238 -5.67 -10.59 -5.64
CA ASN A 238 -5.94 -9.17 -5.57
C ASN A 238 -5.30 -8.39 -6.74
N SER A 239 -4.13 -8.83 -7.22
CA SER A 239 -3.53 -8.30 -8.44
C SER A 239 -4.44 -8.48 -9.66
N LEU A 240 -5.01 -9.68 -9.85
CA LEU A 240 -5.95 -9.95 -10.94
C LEU A 240 -7.23 -9.11 -10.80
N TYR A 241 -7.73 -8.92 -9.57
CA TYR A 241 -8.87 -8.06 -9.29
C TYR A 241 -8.58 -6.60 -9.69
N SER A 242 -7.42 -6.06 -9.27
CA SER A 242 -6.99 -4.70 -9.63
C SER A 242 -6.84 -4.53 -11.13
N LEU A 243 -6.26 -5.52 -11.83
CA LEU A 243 -6.10 -5.50 -13.28
C LEU A 243 -7.46 -5.40 -13.99
N VAL A 244 -8.42 -6.26 -13.68
CA VAL A 244 -9.74 -6.24 -14.33
C VAL A 244 -10.46 -4.93 -14.04
N LYS A 245 -10.42 -4.42 -12.82
CA LYS A 245 -11.10 -3.19 -12.42
C LYS A 245 -10.53 -1.95 -13.10
N ASN A 246 -9.20 -1.87 -13.26
CA ASN A 246 -8.53 -0.60 -13.50
C ASN A 246 -7.80 -0.49 -14.84
N THR A 247 -7.41 -1.60 -15.50
CA THR A 247 -6.69 -1.56 -16.79
C THR A 247 -7.57 -0.96 -17.87
N GLN A 248 -7.10 0.11 -18.56
CA GLN A 248 -7.89 0.83 -19.55
C GLN A 248 -7.91 0.14 -20.93
N HIS A 249 -6.81 -0.41 -21.37
CA HIS A 249 -6.62 -0.94 -22.72
C HIS A 249 -6.18 -2.41 -22.69
N GLN A 250 -6.52 -3.16 -23.75
CA GLN A 250 -6.07 -4.53 -24.01
C GLN A 250 -6.28 -5.50 -22.83
N LEU A 251 -7.39 -5.37 -22.10
CA LEU A 251 -7.66 -6.15 -20.89
C LEU A 251 -7.49 -7.66 -21.09
N ILE A 252 -8.06 -8.21 -22.17
CA ILE A 252 -8.00 -9.65 -22.44
C ILE A 252 -6.56 -10.12 -22.59
N THR A 253 -5.76 -9.40 -23.40
CA THR A 253 -4.34 -9.70 -23.62
C THR A 253 -3.53 -9.61 -22.32
N VAL A 254 -3.76 -8.54 -21.54
CA VAL A 254 -3.08 -8.34 -20.24
C VAL A 254 -3.40 -9.47 -19.27
N ILE A 255 -4.67 -9.84 -19.13
CA ILE A 255 -5.08 -10.95 -18.24
C ILE A 255 -4.50 -12.27 -18.72
N TYR A 256 -4.54 -12.56 -20.02
CA TYR A 256 -3.97 -13.79 -20.58
C TYR A 256 -2.47 -13.91 -20.27
N LEU A 257 -1.69 -12.87 -20.59
CA LEU A 257 -0.25 -12.86 -20.30
C LEU A 257 0.04 -12.96 -18.79
N ARG A 258 -0.78 -12.29 -17.97
CA ARG A 258 -0.64 -12.36 -16.51
C ARG A 258 -0.88 -13.77 -15.99
N LEU A 259 -1.93 -14.46 -16.45
CA LEU A 259 -2.23 -15.83 -16.04
C LEU A 259 -1.13 -16.81 -16.46
N LEU A 260 -0.49 -16.61 -17.63
CA LEU A 260 0.67 -17.40 -18.06
C LEU A 260 1.86 -17.20 -17.10
N LEU A 261 2.18 -15.98 -16.75
CA LEU A 261 3.28 -15.67 -15.82
C LEU A 261 2.99 -16.19 -14.41
N ASP A 262 1.75 -16.12 -13.95
CA ASP A 262 1.32 -16.69 -12.68
C ASP A 262 1.44 -18.23 -12.69
N GLY A 263 1.15 -18.87 -13.83
CA GLY A 263 1.39 -20.32 -14.04
C GLY A 263 2.86 -20.68 -13.94
N ILE A 264 3.75 -19.89 -14.56
CA ILE A 264 5.21 -20.07 -14.46
C ILE A 264 5.68 -19.91 -13.00
N ALA A 265 5.15 -18.94 -12.26
CA ALA A 265 5.44 -18.79 -10.84
C ALA A 265 4.97 -20.01 -10.02
N GLY A 266 3.78 -20.54 -10.34
CA GLY A 266 3.25 -21.77 -9.72
C GLY A 266 4.14 -23.00 -9.99
N LEU A 267 4.60 -23.18 -11.22
CA LEU A 267 5.56 -24.24 -11.57
C LEU A 267 6.88 -24.09 -10.83
N LYS A 268 7.39 -22.87 -10.71
CA LYS A 268 8.61 -22.61 -9.91
C LYS A 268 8.44 -23.07 -8.45
N PHE A 269 7.33 -22.72 -7.79
CA PHE A 269 7.05 -23.19 -6.42
C PHE A 269 6.93 -24.71 -6.37
N LEU A 270 6.29 -25.33 -7.36
CA LEU A 270 6.17 -26.79 -7.45
C LEU A 270 7.55 -27.46 -7.48
N PHE A 271 8.46 -27.00 -8.35
CA PHE A 271 9.83 -27.53 -8.46
C PHE A 271 10.69 -27.24 -7.22
N GLN A 272 10.36 -26.23 -6.42
CA GLN A 272 11.01 -25.92 -5.14
C GLN A 272 10.43 -26.75 -3.97
N GLY A 273 9.41 -27.61 -4.20
CA GLY A 273 8.72 -28.37 -3.17
C GLY A 273 7.73 -27.55 -2.34
N GLU A 274 7.45 -26.30 -2.73
CA GLU A 274 6.56 -25.39 -2.02
C GLU A 274 5.10 -25.53 -2.47
N LEU A 275 4.53 -26.74 -2.32
CA LEU A 275 3.19 -27.12 -2.82
C LEU A 275 2.08 -26.16 -2.30
N ASN A 276 2.17 -25.72 -1.06
CA ASN A 276 1.18 -24.81 -0.47
C ASN A 276 1.09 -23.47 -1.22
N HIS A 277 2.21 -22.96 -1.75
CA HIS A 277 2.24 -21.75 -2.57
C HIS A 277 1.65 -22.01 -3.97
N THR A 278 1.94 -23.16 -4.57
CA THR A 278 1.31 -23.58 -5.84
C THR A 278 -0.23 -23.68 -5.69
N PHE A 279 -0.72 -24.36 -4.65
CA PHE A 279 -2.16 -24.43 -4.38
C PHE A 279 -2.78 -23.05 -4.07
N ALA A 280 -2.03 -22.15 -3.41
CA ALA A 280 -2.47 -20.79 -3.17
C ALA A 280 -2.71 -20.00 -4.48
N ILE A 281 -1.84 -20.17 -5.50
CA ILE A 281 -2.02 -19.57 -6.83
C ILE A 281 -3.23 -20.15 -7.54
N VAL A 282 -3.39 -21.48 -7.57
CA VAL A 282 -4.56 -22.14 -8.17
C VAL A 282 -5.86 -21.64 -7.52
N LYS A 283 -5.91 -21.60 -6.19
CA LYS A 283 -7.06 -21.07 -5.44
C LYS A 283 -7.33 -19.59 -5.78
N ALA A 284 -6.27 -18.78 -5.96
CA ALA A 284 -6.40 -17.37 -6.37
C ALA A 284 -7.06 -17.24 -7.73
N HIS A 285 -6.66 -18.07 -8.71
CA HIS A 285 -7.26 -18.09 -10.06
C HIS A 285 -8.72 -18.55 -10.03
N LEU A 286 -9.05 -19.61 -9.29
CA LEU A 286 -10.45 -20.06 -9.16
C LEU A 286 -11.35 -18.97 -8.58
N ASN A 287 -10.91 -18.31 -7.50
CA ASN A 287 -11.67 -17.19 -6.91
C ASN A 287 -11.72 -15.97 -7.84
N PHE A 288 -10.68 -15.74 -8.64
CA PHE A 288 -10.70 -14.70 -9.66
C PHE A 288 -11.80 -14.96 -10.70
N TYR A 289 -11.90 -16.17 -11.25
CA TYR A 289 -12.96 -16.50 -12.21
C TYR A 289 -14.36 -16.37 -11.61
N GLN A 290 -14.56 -16.80 -10.37
CA GLN A 290 -15.84 -16.62 -9.67
C GLN A 290 -16.21 -15.14 -9.47
N ALA A 291 -15.21 -14.28 -9.21
CA ALA A 291 -15.43 -12.85 -9.00
C ALA A 291 -15.60 -12.05 -10.31
N LEU A 292 -15.25 -12.62 -11.46
CA LEU A 292 -15.15 -11.91 -12.74
C LEU A 292 -16.41 -11.10 -13.13
N PRO A 293 -17.64 -11.62 -12.99
CA PRO A 293 -18.84 -10.85 -13.31
C PRO A 293 -18.96 -9.56 -12.44
N ARG A 294 -18.67 -9.66 -11.15
CA ARG A 294 -18.66 -8.52 -10.24
C ARG A 294 -17.55 -7.52 -10.63
N LEU A 295 -16.35 -7.98 -10.93
CA LEU A 295 -15.21 -7.13 -11.30
C LEU A 295 -15.49 -6.36 -12.60
N ILE A 296 -16.11 -6.98 -13.59
CA ILE A 296 -16.52 -6.32 -14.83
C ILE A 296 -17.57 -5.23 -14.55
N LYS A 297 -18.52 -5.47 -13.64
CA LYS A 297 -19.49 -4.44 -13.23
C LYS A 297 -18.78 -3.25 -12.57
N LEU A 298 -17.86 -3.49 -11.65
CA LEU A 298 -17.07 -2.44 -10.99
C LEU A 298 -16.20 -1.67 -11.99
N ARG A 299 -15.58 -2.36 -12.95
CA ARG A 299 -14.78 -1.74 -14.03
C ARG A 299 -15.55 -0.63 -14.76
N ARG A 300 -16.83 -0.85 -15.10
CA ARG A 300 -17.69 0.12 -15.80
C ARG A 300 -17.86 1.42 -14.99
N GLN A 301 -17.70 1.37 -13.68
CA GLN A 301 -17.84 2.52 -12.79
C GLN A 301 -16.51 3.27 -12.57
N THR A 302 -15.38 2.59 -12.74
CA THR A 302 -14.06 3.14 -12.41
C THR A 302 -13.34 3.77 -13.59
N ILE A 303 -13.59 3.30 -14.80
CA ILE A 303 -12.89 3.79 -16.00
C ILE A 303 -13.56 5.05 -16.51
N LYS A 304 -12.85 6.18 -16.37
CA LYS A 304 -13.07 7.40 -17.14
C LYS A 304 -11.89 7.59 -18.08
N THR A 305 -12.14 8.24 -19.23
CA THR A 305 -11.15 8.53 -20.25
C THR A 305 -10.04 9.44 -19.71
N SER A 306 -9.03 8.87 -19.09
CA SER A 306 -7.77 9.53 -18.80
C SER A 306 -6.75 9.17 -19.89
N LYS A 307 -5.76 10.03 -20.12
CA LYS A 307 -4.64 9.69 -21.03
C LYS A 307 -3.99 8.39 -20.55
N PRO A 308 -3.68 7.44 -21.48
CA PRO A 308 -3.00 6.22 -21.11
C PRO A 308 -1.66 6.57 -20.46
N GLU A 309 -1.37 5.97 -19.29
CA GLU A 309 -0.07 6.13 -18.65
C GLU A 309 1.00 5.36 -19.41
N ASN A 310 2.19 5.93 -19.48
CA ASN A 310 3.36 5.27 -20.06
C ASN A 310 3.96 4.28 -19.04
N LEU A 311 3.31 3.12 -18.88
CA LEU A 311 3.75 2.08 -17.95
C LEU A 311 4.92 1.30 -18.53
N HIS A 312 5.85 0.86 -17.65
CA HIS A 312 6.93 -0.04 -18.00
C HIS A 312 6.38 -1.33 -18.65
N PRO A 313 6.96 -1.84 -19.73
CA PRO A 313 6.40 -2.99 -20.44
C PRO A 313 6.25 -4.24 -19.58
N SER A 314 7.34 -4.70 -18.95
CA SER A 314 7.34 -5.86 -18.03
C SER A 314 8.53 -5.80 -17.08
N ILE A 315 8.25 -5.59 -15.81
CA ILE A 315 9.28 -5.63 -14.76
C ILE A 315 9.81 -7.06 -14.54
N VAL A 316 8.97 -8.07 -14.80
CA VAL A 316 9.35 -9.49 -14.74
C VAL A 316 10.44 -9.78 -15.77
N TRP A 317 10.23 -9.36 -17.02
CA TRP A 317 11.23 -9.54 -18.08
C TRP A 317 12.53 -8.78 -17.76
N SER A 318 12.41 -7.52 -17.39
CA SER A 318 13.58 -6.69 -17.02
C SER A 318 14.40 -7.31 -15.90
N TYR A 319 13.75 -7.83 -14.86
CA TYR A 319 14.46 -8.39 -13.70
C TYR A 319 15.02 -9.78 -13.96
N PHE A 320 14.19 -10.71 -14.46
CA PHE A 320 14.58 -12.13 -14.56
C PHE A 320 15.38 -12.45 -15.82
N VAL A 321 15.12 -11.75 -16.94
CA VAL A 321 15.80 -12.01 -18.22
C VAL A 321 16.95 -11.00 -18.43
N LEU A 322 16.66 -9.69 -18.39
CA LEU A 322 17.66 -8.65 -18.62
C LEU A 322 18.55 -8.36 -17.40
N LYS A 323 18.26 -8.98 -16.24
CA LYS A 323 19.02 -8.82 -14.98
C LYS A 323 19.10 -7.37 -14.46
N ILE A 324 18.11 -6.54 -14.80
CA ILE A 324 18.01 -5.15 -14.31
C ILE A 324 17.46 -5.17 -12.90
N LYS A 325 18.30 -4.83 -11.92
CA LYS A 325 17.99 -4.91 -10.48
C LYS A 325 17.75 -3.56 -9.81
N HIS A 326 18.03 -2.46 -10.50
CA HIS A 326 17.93 -1.08 -9.98
C HIS A 326 16.91 -0.30 -10.79
N TYR A 327 16.09 0.50 -10.08
CA TYR A 327 15.06 1.34 -10.71
C TYR A 327 15.66 2.30 -11.76
N SER A 328 16.79 2.94 -11.44
CA SER A 328 17.46 3.91 -12.32
C SER A 328 17.91 3.34 -13.67
N LYS A 329 17.96 2.01 -13.80
CA LYS A 329 18.34 1.31 -15.06
C LYS A 329 17.13 0.87 -15.88
N LEU A 330 15.88 1.03 -15.38
CA LEU A 330 14.67 0.59 -16.09
C LEU A 330 14.26 1.52 -17.23
N HIS A 331 14.71 2.76 -17.21
CA HIS A 331 14.32 3.82 -18.16
C HIS A 331 15.48 4.29 -19.05
N LYS A 332 16.53 3.48 -19.15
CA LYS A 332 17.68 3.72 -20.04
C LYS A 332 17.55 2.99 -21.36
#